data_54cac2610bff42b4537c6ea9124b1da2
#
_entry.id   54cac2610bff42b4537c6ea9124b1da2
#
_cell.length_a   1.000
_cell.length_b   1.000
_cell.length_c   1.000
_cell.angle_alpha   90.00
_cell.angle_beta   90.00
_cell.angle_gamma   90.00
#
_symmetry.space_group_name_H-M   'P 1'
#
loop_
_entity.id
_entity.type
_entity.pdbx_description
1 polymer ?
#
loop_
_entity_poly.entity_id
_entity_poly.type
_entity_poly.pdbx_seq_one_letter_code
_entity_poly.pdbx_strand_id
1 'polypeptide(L)'
;MEKYTNLKEMVYNAVLQEIISGKYQPGDILNEKKLIEKYEVSKSPVRDALISLCADGIVRSIPRYGYEVIRLTHMDIYEMLQYREFLEGGILQSSYKRFGPSEIATLKELNRDCQRDDVDPVQHWHYNMDFHAKLMEFCGNEFITRNVKRCMSRLLRAYAQLYWNRRADRLLS
;
A
#
# COMPACT_ATOMS: atom_id res chain seq x y z
N MET A 1 21.26 -16.50 1.78
CA MET A 1 19.79 -16.36 1.74
C MET A 1 19.34 -14.95 2.14
N GLU A 2 19.84 -14.40 3.24
CA GLU A 2 19.48 -13.08 3.78
C GLU A 2 19.73 -11.90 2.79
N LYS A 3 20.90 -11.86 2.13
CA LYS A 3 21.22 -10.84 1.10
C LYS A 3 20.28 -10.87 -0.10
N TYR A 4 19.79 -12.05 -0.48
CA TYR A 4 18.88 -12.25 -1.60
C TYR A 4 17.45 -11.76 -1.27
N THR A 5 16.96 -12.08 -0.07
CA THR A 5 15.67 -11.59 0.42
C THR A 5 15.66 -10.06 0.49
N ASN A 6 16.76 -9.46 0.92
CA ASN A 6 16.93 -8.00 0.96
C ASN A 6 16.86 -7.36 -0.45
N LEU A 7 17.48 -7.96 -1.48
CA LEU A 7 17.43 -7.45 -2.85
C LEU A 7 16.03 -7.53 -3.47
N LYS A 8 15.29 -8.62 -3.20
CA LYS A 8 13.89 -8.76 -3.62
C LYS A 8 13.03 -7.66 -2.98
N GLU A 9 13.16 -7.47 -1.68
CA GLU A 9 12.39 -6.45 -0.93
C GLU A 9 12.78 -5.04 -1.38
N MET A 10 14.04 -4.78 -1.63
CA MET A 10 14.52 -3.50 -2.16
C MET A 10 13.87 -3.18 -3.50
N VAL A 11 13.84 -4.13 -4.45
CA VAL A 11 13.21 -3.93 -5.77
C VAL A 11 11.69 -3.77 -5.62
N TYR A 12 11.03 -4.59 -4.79
CA TYR A 12 9.61 -4.49 -4.52
C TYR A 12 9.25 -3.09 -4.01
N ASN A 13 9.94 -2.61 -2.97
CA ASN A 13 9.69 -1.31 -2.37
C ASN A 13 9.99 -0.16 -3.33
N ALA A 14 11.08 -0.24 -4.10
CA ALA A 14 11.44 0.77 -5.08
C ALA A 14 10.39 0.90 -6.18
N VAL A 15 9.90 -0.21 -6.76
CA VAL A 15 8.84 -0.20 -7.76
C VAL A 15 7.53 0.32 -7.17
N LEU A 16 7.17 -0.10 -5.97
CA LEU A 16 5.96 0.37 -5.27
C LEU A 16 6.01 1.90 -5.06
N GLN A 17 7.14 2.43 -4.59
CA GLN A 17 7.34 3.87 -4.41
C GLN A 17 7.25 4.65 -5.73
N GLU A 18 7.76 4.09 -6.83
CA GLU A 18 7.66 4.71 -8.15
C GLU A 18 6.22 4.73 -8.69
N ILE A 19 5.40 3.73 -8.33
CA ILE A 19 3.96 3.73 -8.65
C ILE A 19 3.22 4.76 -7.77
N ILE A 20 3.50 4.80 -6.47
CA ILE A 20 2.88 5.74 -5.52
C ILE A 20 3.26 7.19 -5.89
N SER A 21 4.51 7.45 -6.27
CA SER A 21 4.97 8.79 -6.70
C SER A 21 4.47 9.21 -8.07
N GLY A 22 3.75 8.33 -8.79
CA GLY A 22 3.23 8.61 -10.13
C GLY A 22 4.25 8.51 -11.26
N LYS A 23 5.46 8.00 -10.99
CA LYS A 23 6.47 7.75 -12.02
C LYS A 23 6.05 6.62 -12.96
N TYR A 24 5.37 5.60 -12.44
CA TYR A 24 4.63 4.62 -13.21
C TYR A 24 3.13 4.87 -13.05
N GLN A 25 2.46 5.07 -14.16
CA GLN A 25 1.02 5.31 -14.21
C GLN A 25 0.23 4.01 -14.39
N PRO A 26 -1.05 3.97 -14.00
CA PRO A 26 -1.93 2.85 -14.32
C PRO A 26 -1.98 2.57 -15.82
N GLY A 27 -1.69 1.34 -16.21
CA GLY A 27 -1.58 0.90 -17.59
C GLY A 27 -0.15 0.85 -18.13
N ASP A 28 0.84 1.43 -17.43
CA ASP A 28 2.24 1.32 -17.82
C ASP A 28 2.73 -0.12 -17.73
N ILE A 29 3.61 -0.50 -18.67
CA ILE A 29 4.22 -1.82 -18.70
C ILE A 29 5.62 -1.78 -18.10
N LEU A 30 5.80 -2.47 -16.99
CA LEU A 30 7.09 -2.71 -16.36
C LEU A 30 7.80 -3.84 -17.12
N ASN A 31 8.99 -3.56 -17.65
CA ASN A 31 9.80 -4.53 -18.35
C ASN A 31 10.88 -5.08 -17.42
N GLU A 32 10.94 -6.41 -17.26
CA GLU A 32 11.89 -7.10 -16.38
C GLU A 32 13.35 -6.71 -16.69
N LYS A 33 13.73 -6.66 -17.98
CA LYS A 33 15.08 -6.30 -18.39
C LYS A 33 15.46 -4.88 -18.00
N LYS A 34 14.56 -3.92 -18.21
CA LYS A 34 14.77 -2.52 -17.80
C LYS A 34 14.92 -2.36 -16.28
N LEU A 35 14.19 -3.15 -15.50
CA LEU A 35 14.31 -3.12 -14.04
C LEU A 35 15.62 -3.73 -13.55
N ILE A 36 16.10 -4.81 -14.20
CA ILE A 36 17.42 -5.39 -13.94
C ILE A 36 18.53 -4.36 -14.16
N GLU A 37 18.50 -3.68 -15.30
CA GLU A 37 19.46 -2.62 -15.63
C GLU A 37 19.37 -1.44 -14.65
N LYS A 38 18.17 -1.01 -14.32
CA LYS A 38 17.91 0.15 -13.45
C LYS A 38 18.35 -0.04 -12.01
N TYR A 39 18.11 -1.23 -11.44
CA TYR A 39 18.44 -1.51 -10.04
C TYR A 39 19.77 -2.24 -9.86
N GLU A 40 20.49 -2.52 -10.96
CA GLU A 40 21.80 -3.18 -10.97
C GLU A 40 21.80 -4.52 -10.22
N VAL A 41 20.72 -5.28 -10.34
CA VAL A 41 20.53 -6.58 -9.69
C VAL A 41 20.36 -7.70 -10.72
N SER A 42 20.54 -8.94 -10.30
CA SER A 42 20.31 -10.10 -11.17
C SER A 42 18.81 -10.30 -11.45
N LYS A 43 18.50 -11.15 -12.43
CA LYS A 43 17.14 -11.44 -12.88
C LYS A 43 16.22 -11.97 -11.78
N SER A 44 16.75 -12.84 -10.90
CA SER A 44 15.93 -13.56 -9.92
C SER A 44 15.25 -12.64 -8.91
N PRO A 45 15.93 -11.72 -8.19
CA PRO A 45 15.26 -10.81 -7.25
C PRO A 45 14.26 -9.87 -7.92
N VAL A 46 14.51 -9.45 -9.19
CA VAL A 46 13.54 -8.64 -9.94
C VAL A 46 12.28 -9.43 -10.23
N ARG A 47 12.42 -10.66 -10.72
CA ARG A 47 11.30 -11.52 -11.04
C ARG A 47 10.46 -11.85 -9.80
N ASP A 48 11.11 -12.17 -8.67
CA ASP A 48 10.42 -12.48 -7.43
C ASP A 48 9.73 -11.27 -6.82
N ALA A 49 10.29 -10.07 -6.97
CA ALA A 49 9.64 -8.82 -6.63
C ALA A 49 8.38 -8.59 -7.47
N LEU A 50 8.47 -8.78 -8.79
CA LEU A 50 7.33 -8.64 -9.69
C LEU A 50 6.23 -9.68 -9.42
N ILE A 51 6.59 -10.93 -9.10
CA ILE A 51 5.62 -11.95 -8.66
C ILE A 51 4.93 -11.51 -7.37
N SER A 52 5.67 -10.96 -6.41
CA SER A 52 5.08 -10.44 -5.17
C SER A 52 4.15 -9.25 -5.43
N LEU A 53 4.54 -8.33 -6.32
CA LEU A 53 3.68 -7.22 -6.75
C LEU A 53 2.40 -7.70 -7.45
N CYS A 54 2.47 -8.81 -8.21
CA CYS A 54 1.28 -9.46 -8.78
C CYS A 54 0.39 -10.05 -7.69
N ALA A 55 0.96 -10.78 -6.73
CA ALA A 55 0.22 -11.38 -5.62
C ALA A 55 -0.50 -10.33 -4.77
N ASP A 56 0.08 -9.14 -4.65
CA ASP A 56 -0.53 -8.01 -3.94
C ASP A 56 -1.50 -7.18 -4.81
N GLY A 57 -1.71 -7.59 -6.07
CA GLY A 57 -2.62 -6.91 -7.00
C GLY A 57 -2.17 -5.49 -7.37
N ILE A 58 -0.86 -5.25 -7.40
CA ILE A 58 -0.25 -3.97 -7.78
C ILE A 58 0.00 -3.93 -9.28
N VAL A 59 0.49 -5.03 -9.82
CA VAL A 59 0.67 -5.21 -11.24
C VAL A 59 0.02 -6.54 -11.68
N ARG A 60 -0.22 -6.70 -12.98
CA ARG A 60 -0.61 -7.99 -13.57
C ARG A 60 0.37 -8.41 -14.64
N SER A 61 0.65 -9.70 -14.73
CA SER A 61 1.51 -10.25 -15.78
C SER A 61 0.79 -10.24 -17.13
N ILE A 62 1.42 -9.66 -18.13
CA ILE A 62 0.96 -9.71 -19.53
C ILE A 62 1.94 -10.59 -20.29
N PRO A 63 1.51 -11.79 -20.75
CA PRO A 63 2.42 -12.72 -21.47
C PRO A 63 3.13 -12.03 -22.62
N ARG A 64 4.46 -12.21 -22.71
CA ARG A 64 5.38 -11.65 -23.73
C ARG A 64 5.62 -10.14 -23.66
N TYR A 65 4.86 -9.36 -22.85
CA TYR A 65 4.98 -7.90 -22.78
C TYR A 65 5.64 -7.42 -21.48
N GLY A 66 5.34 -8.07 -20.35
CA GLY A 66 5.84 -7.65 -19.05
C GLY A 66 4.76 -7.62 -17.97
N TYR A 67 4.79 -6.60 -17.13
CA TYR A 67 3.88 -6.45 -15.99
C TYR A 67 3.20 -5.09 -16.06
N GLU A 68 1.88 -5.09 -16.17
CA GLU A 68 1.08 -3.87 -16.27
C GLU A 68 0.67 -3.36 -14.89
N VAL A 69 0.84 -2.07 -14.64
CA VAL A 69 0.35 -1.41 -13.42
C VAL A 69 -1.17 -1.40 -13.42
N ILE A 70 -1.79 -2.01 -12.41
CA ILE A 70 -3.25 -2.15 -12.31
C ILE A 70 -3.87 -0.79 -12.00
N ARG A 71 -4.88 -0.42 -12.80
CA ARG A 71 -5.77 0.71 -12.51
C ARG A 71 -6.82 0.27 -11.49
N LEU A 72 -6.95 1.02 -10.40
CA LEU A 72 -8.04 0.84 -9.45
C LEU A 72 -9.23 1.71 -9.83
N THR A 73 -10.42 1.13 -9.83
CA THR A 73 -11.69 1.80 -10.11
C THR A 73 -12.30 2.38 -8.83
N HIS A 74 -13.29 3.25 -8.95
CA HIS A 74 -14.06 3.73 -7.80
C HIS A 74 -14.78 2.57 -7.08
N MET A 75 -15.21 1.56 -7.83
CA MET A 75 -15.85 0.38 -7.24
C MET A 75 -14.86 -0.43 -6.40
N ASP A 76 -13.62 -0.66 -6.89
CA ASP A 76 -12.56 -1.31 -6.11
C ASP A 76 -12.30 -0.58 -4.79
N ILE A 77 -12.26 0.76 -4.83
CA ILE A 77 -12.06 1.59 -3.63
C ILE A 77 -13.23 1.43 -2.67
N TYR A 78 -14.46 1.50 -3.18
CA TYR A 78 -15.67 1.35 -2.38
C TYR A 78 -15.73 -0.02 -1.68
N GLU A 79 -15.48 -1.10 -2.39
CA GLU A 79 -15.45 -2.46 -1.84
C GLU A 79 -14.34 -2.63 -0.79
N MET A 80 -13.16 -2.03 -0.99
CA MET A 80 -12.08 -2.03 0.00
C MET A 80 -12.44 -1.24 1.27
N LEU A 81 -13.16 -0.12 1.15
CA LEU A 81 -13.64 0.64 2.29
C LEU A 81 -14.70 -0.13 3.08
N GLN A 82 -15.67 -0.77 2.40
CA GLN A 82 -16.65 -1.64 3.04
C GLN A 82 -15.99 -2.83 3.76
N TYR A 83 -15.03 -3.47 3.09
CA TYR A 83 -14.26 -4.56 3.70
C TYR A 83 -13.61 -4.12 5.03
N ARG A 84 -13.00 -2.94 5.06
CA ARG A 84 -12.40 -2.37 6.27
C ARG A 84 -13.45 -2.09 7.34
N GLU A 85 -14.53 -1.43 6.97
CA GLU A 85 -15.62 -1.09 7.90
C GLU A 85 -16.13 -2.32 8.64
N PHE A 86 -16.43 -3.40 7.91
CA PHE A 86 -16.91 -4.64 8.49
C PHE A 86 -15.87 -5.34 9.37
N LEU A 87 -14.64 -5.45 8.91
CA LEU A 87 -13.60 -6.16 9.67
C LEU A 87 -13.12 -5.35 10.88
N GLU A 88 -12.78 -4.09 10.67
CA GLU A 88 -12.27 -3.24 11.74
C GLU A 88 -13.37 -2.98 12.80
N GLY A 89 -14.58 -2.70 12.37
CA GLY A 89 -15.72 -2.51 13.25
C GLY A 89 -16.06 -3.77 14.07
N GLY A 90 -16.16 -4.93 13.41
CA GLY A 90 -16.48 -6.20 14.04
C GLY A 90 -15.43 -6.67 15.04
N ILE A 91 -14.15 -6.58 14.69
CA ILE A 91 -13.06 -6.99 15.60
C ILE A 91 -12.91 -6.00 16.76
N LEU A 92 -13.06 -4.69 16.52
CA LEU A 92 -13.02 -3.67 17.56
C LEU A 92 -14.15 -3.87 18.57
N GLN A 93 -15.37 -4.12 18.10
CA GLN A 93 -16.52 -4.38 18.97
C GLN A 93 -16.29 -5.57 19.90
N SER A 94 -15.57 -6.60 19.45
CA SER A 94 -15.28 -7.78 20.28
C SER A 94 -14.06 -7.62 21.20
N SER A 95 -13.21 -6.61 20.97
CA SER A 95 -11.90 -6.51 21.64
C SER A 95 -11.67 -5.20 22.43
N TYR A 96 -12.46 -4.13 22.21
CA TYR A 96 -12.20 -2.82 22.83
C TYR A 96 -12.09 -2.84 24.36
N LYS A 97 -12.78 -3.77 25.03
CA LYS A 97 -12.73 -3.90 26.50
C LYS A 97 -11.35 -4.34 27.02
N ARG A 98 -10.48 -4.83 26.14
CA ARG A 98 -9.10 -5.25 26.50
C ARG A 98 -8.11 -4.09 26.40
N PHE A 99 -8.51 -2.94 25.86
CA PHE A 99 -7.62 -1.79 25.70
C PHE A 99 -7.41 -1.11 27.05
N GLY A 100 -6.15 -1.11 27.50
CA GLY A 100 -5.70 -0.42 28.69
C GLY A 100 -5.30 1.05 28.40
N PRO A 101 -4.87 1.79 29.43
CA PRO A 101 -4.42 3.17 29.27
C PRO A 101 -3.28 3.36 28.29
N SER A 102 -2.36 2.37 28.17
CA SER A 102 -1.19 2.41 27.26
C SER A 102 -1.62 2.32 25.81
N GLU A 103 -2.51 1.39 25.47
CA GLU A 103 -3.05 1.24 24.12
C GLU A 103 -3.80 2.50 23.69
N ILE A 104 -4.63 3.03 24.58
CA ILE A 104 -5.37 4.27 24.31
C ILE A 104 -4.43 5.47 24.15
N ALA A 105 -3.35 5.57 24.95
CA ALA A 105 -2.36 6.64 24.79
C ALA A 105 -1.67 6.56 23.42
N THR A 106 -1.23 5.37 23.01
CA THR A 106 -0.61 5.13 21.71
C THR A 106 -1.55 5.51 20.54
N LEU A 107 -2.82 5.08 20.61
CA LEU A 107 -3.79 5.42 19.56
C LEU A 107 -4.08 6.92 19.50
N LYS A 108 -4.11 7.62 20.63
CA LYS A 108 -4.26 9.08 20.67
C LYS A 108 -3.06 9.81 20.04
N GLU A 109 -1.87 9.30 20.22
CA GLU A 109 -0.65 9.85 19.60
C GLU A 109 -0.71 9.70 18.08
N LEU A 110 -0.95 8.48 17.58
CA LEU A 110 -1.11 8.22 16.15
C LEU A 110 -2.25 9.03 15.52
N ASN A 111 -3.35 9.22 16.25
CA ASN A 111 -4.47 10.05 15.78
C ASN A 111 -4.09 11.53 15.65
N ARG A 112 -3.16 12.06 16.48
CA ARG A 112 -2.64 13.43 16.29
C ARG A 112 -1.88 13.57 14.98
N ASP A 113 -1.09 12.56 14.61
CA ASP A 113 -0.39 12.55 13.33
C ASP A 113 -1.37 12.53 12.15
N CYS A 114 -2.47 11.80 12.26
CA CYS A 114 -3.55 11.80 11.27
C CYS A 114 -4.26 13.16 11.12
N GLN A 115 -4.16 14.05 12.11
CA GLN A 115 -4.78 15.38 12.09
C GLN A 115 -3.84 16.49 11.61
N ARG A 116 -2.64 16.16 11.17
CA ARG A 116 -1.67 17.14 10.67
C ARG A 116 -2.04 17.64 9.29
N ASP A 117 -2.10 18.95 9.15
CA ASP A 117 -2.39 19.64 7.88
C ASP A 117 -1.11 20.12 7.16
N ASP A 118 0.07 19.98 7.82
CA ASP A 118 1.37 20.45 7.35
C ASP A 118 2.17 19.40 6.55
N VAL A 119 1.54 18.30 6.17
CA VAL A 119 2.15 17.19 5.45
C VAL A 119 1.52 16.98 4.08
N ASP A 120 2.27 16.37 3.16
CA ASP A 120 1.70 16.02 1.87
C ASP A 120 0.65 14.90 1.99
N PRO A 121 -0.28 14.78 1.01
CA PRO A 121 -1.36 13.81 1.07
C PRO A 121 -0.93 12.35 1.17
N VAL A 122 0.23 11.97 0.61
CA VAL A 122 0.74 10.60 0.69
C VAL A 122 1.22 10.31 2.12
N GLN A 123 1.90 11.27 2.74
CA GLN A 123 2.32 11.16 4.14
C GLN A 123 1.12 11.11 5.10
N HIS A 124 0.08 11.90 4.83
CA HIS A 124 -1.18 11.83 5.60
C HIS A 124 -1.80 10.42 5.54
N TRP A 125 -1.78 9.78 4.37
CA TRP A 125 -2.23 8.40 4.22
C TRP A 125 -1.36 7.39 4.98
N HIS A 126 -0.05 7.59 5.06
CA HIS A 126 0.82 6.75 5.89
C HIS A 126 0.43 6.83 7.36
N TYR A 127 0.19 8.01 7.90
CA TYR A 127 -0.29 8.16 9.29
C TYR A 127 -1.63 7.45 9.51
N ASN A 128 -2.56 7.58 8.57
CA ASN A 128 -3.83 6.85 8.63
C ASN A 128 -3.63 5.33 8.62
N MET A 129 -2.71 4.82 7.78
CA MET A 129 -2.37 3.39 7.76
C MET A 129 -1.78 2.92 9.09
N ASP A 130 -0.87 3.69 9.68
CA ASP A 130 -0.22 3.35 10.96
C ASP A 130 -1.22 3.30 12.09
N PHE A 131 -2.16 4.25 12.15
CA PHE A 131 -3.26 4.24 13.12
C PHE A 131 -4.10 2.96 13.03
N HIS A 132 -4.63 2.65 11.84
CA HIS A 132 -5.47 1.47 11.63
C HIS A 132 -4.70 0.15 11.84
N ALA A 133 -3.46 0.08 11.39
CA ALA A 133 -2.61 -1.09 11.61
C ALA A 133 -2.38 -1.33 13.11
N LYS A 134 -2.09 -0.28 13.88
CA LYS A 134 -1.88 -0.37 15.33
C LYS A 134 -3.17 -0.74 16.07
N LEU A 135 -4.29 -0.16 15.67
CA LEU A 135 -5.61 -0.52 16.20
C LEU A 135 -5.88 -2.03 16.03
N MET A 136 -5.62 -2.58 14.85
CA MET A 136 -5.80 -4.00 14.57
C MET A 136 -4.81 -4.89 15.37
N GLU A 137 -3.57 -4.44 15.55
CA GLU A 137 -2.58 -5.15 16.40
C GLU A 137 -3.10 -5.28 17.84
N PHE A 138 -3.63 -4.23 18.42
CA PHE A 138 -4.21 -4.23 19.78
C PHE A 138 -5.47 -5.12 19.88
N CYS A 139 -6.18 -5.34 18.78
CA CYS A 139 -7.27 -6.30 18.74
C CYS A 139 -6.80 -7.76 18.85
N GLY A 140 -5.50 -8.05 18.64
CA GLY A 140 -4.89 -9.35 18.89
C GLY A 140 -5.25 -10.46 17.90
N ASN A 141 -5.67 -10.12 16.68
CA ASN A 141 -5.93 -11.07 15.61
C ASN A 141 -4.98 -10.82 14.43
N GLU A 142 -3.87 -11.57 14.39
CA GLU A 142 -2.83 -11.40 13.37
C GLU A 142 -3.32 -11.62 11.94
N PHE A 143 -4.28 -12.53 11.74
CA PHE A 143 -4.82 -12.80 10.42
C PHE A 143 -5.59 -11.57 9.89
N ILE A 144 -6.46 -10.99 10.70
CA ILE A 144 -7.19 -9.77 10.36
C ILE A 144 -6.21 -8.60 10.17
N THR A 145 -5.26 -8.43 11.07
CA THR A 145 -4.24 -7.37 11.00
C THR A 145 -3.49 -7.41 9.66
N ARG A 146 -3.02 -8.57 9.22
CA ARG A 146 -2.34 -8.71 7.93
C ARG A 146 -3.25 -8.35 6.75
N ASN A 147 -4.51 -8.78 6.76
CA ASN A 147 -5.45 -8.50 5.67
C ASN A 147 -5.83 -7.02 5.62
N VAL A 148 -6.04 -6.37 6.76
CA VAL A 148 -6.29 -4.93 6.83
C VAL A 148 -5.07 -4.14 6.33
N LYS A 149 -3.85 -4.47 6.74
CA LYS A 149 -2.61 -3.85 6.24
C LYS A 149 -2.49 -3.96 4.70
N ARG A 150 -2.80 -5.12 4.12
CA ARG A 150 -2.81 -5.30 2.66
C ARG A 150 -3.88 -4.44 1.98
N CYS A 151 -5.07 -4.37 2.55
CA CYS A 151 -6.14 -3.52 2.06
C CYS A 151 -5.74 -2.04 2.10
N MET A 152 -5.16 -1.58 3.21
CA MET A 152 -4.67 -0.21 3.38
C MET A 152 -3.58 0.16 2.36
N SER A 153 -2.63 -0.74 2.09
CA SER A 153 -1.60 -0.51 1.06
C SER A 153 -2.20 -0.37 -0.35
N ARG A 154 -3.27 -1.09 -0.65
CA ARG A 154 -4.01 -0.94 -1.92
C ARG A 154 -4.76 0.39 -1.97
N LEU A 155 -5.39 0.80 -0.88
CA LEU A 155 -6.07 2.10 -0.78
C LEU A 155 -5.09 3.27 -0.89
N LEU A 156 -3.90 3.20 -0.27
CA LEU A 156 -2.86 4.22 -0.43
C LEU A 156 -2.52 4.41 -1.91
N ARG A 157 -2.33 3.32 -2.65
CA ARG A 157 -2.04 3.37 -4.08
C ARG A 157 -3.20 3.96 -4.89
N ALA A 158 -4.45 3.58 -4.57
CA ALA A 158 -5.63 4.16 -5.20
C ALA A 158 -5.71 5.68 -4.97
N TYR A 159 -5.44 6.09 -3.74
CA TYR A 159 -5.41 7.50 -3.38
C TYR A 159 -4.31 8.26 -4.13
N ALA A 160 -3.09 7.74 -4.15
CA ALA A 160 -1.98 8.32 -4.90
C ALA A 160 -2.32 8.46 -6.40
N GLN A 161 -2.92 7.43 -7.00
CA GLN A 161 -3.39 7.47 -8.40
C GLN A 161 -4.40 8.60 -8.63
N LEU A 162 -5.39 8.77 -7.74
CA LEU A 162 -6.39 9.84 -7.85
C LEU A 162 -5.78 11.23 -7.62
N TYR A 163 -4.84 11.34 -6.70
CA TYR A 163 -4.14 12.59 -6.42
C TYR A 163 -3.33 13.07 -7.63
N TRP A 164 -2.56 12.20 -8.27
CA TRP A 164 -1.74 12.54 -9.43
C TRP A 164 -2.59 12.86 -10.65
N ASN A 165 -3.69 12.16 -10.86
CA ASN A 165 -4.63 12.47 -11.94
C ASN A 165 -5.21 13.89 -11.80
N ARG A 166 -5.68 14.25 -10.60
CA ARG A 166 -6.20 15.61 -10.34
C ARG A 166 -5.16 16.72 -10.52
N ARG A 167 -3.89 16.41 -10.20
CA ARG A 167 -2.80 17.37 -10.39
C ARG A 167 -2.45 17.55 -11.86
N ALA A 168 -2.47 16.46 -12.63
CA ALA A 168 -2.26 16.52 -14.08
C ALA A 168 -3.35 17.37 -14.77
N ASP A 169 -4.61 17.16 -14.43
CA ASP A 169 -5.74 17.92 -14.99
C ASP A 169 -5.64 19.42 -14.70
N ARG A 170 -5.13 19.81 -13.51
CA ARG A 170 -4.92 21.22 -13.14
C ARG A 170 -3.74 21.89 -13.86
N LEU A 171 -2.79 21.12 -14.38
CA LEU A 171 -1.64 21.67 -15.12
C LEU A 171 -1.94 21.81 -16.61
N LEU A 172 -3.02 21.19 -17.09
CA LEU A 172 -3.49 21.23 -18.49
C LEU A 172 -4.67 22.18 -18.70
N SER A 173 -5.23 22.76 -17.64
CA SER A 173 -6.28 23.79 -17.62
C SER A 173 -5.70 25.17 -17.36
#